data_054b14ce997fba383d60b5009e199415
#
_entry.id   054b14ce997fba383d60b5009e199415
#
_cell.length_a   1.000
_cell.length_b   1.000
_cell.length_c   1.000
_cell.angle_alpha   90.00
_cell.angle_beta   90.00
_cell.angle_gamma   90.00
#
_symmetry.space_group_name_H-M   'P 1'
#
loop_
_entity.id
_entity.type
_entity.pdbx_description
1 polymer ?
#
loop_
_entity_poly.entity_id
_entity_poly.type
_entity_poly.pdbx_seq_one_letter_code
_entity_poly.pdbx_strand_id
1 'polypeptide(L)'
;MKQDRFLVGILVGIAVLVVVALAVFFTRRGTQAYIADDVPEGVVHNYVLAILNKNYEKAYGYLADLENKPTYEQFRDAFIKGVVNPNNSAIDVGKSEINGDTASVEVGMIYNPSDPFSTGYRDVQHASLIKQESSWKLSSMPSYYFWDYSWYQEPPK
;
A
#
# COMPACT_ATOMS: atom_id res chain seq x y z
N MET A 1 27.20 49.20 -10.46
CA MET A 1 26.32 48.20 -11.13
C MET A 1 24.91 48.46 -10.68
N LYS A 2 24.00 48.94 -11.58
CA LYS A 2 22.54 49.07 -11.26
C LYS A 2 21.99 47.65 -11.18
N GLN A 3 21.65 47.20 -9.99
CA GLN A 3 20.86 45.97 -9.85
C GLN A 3 19.57 46.16 -10.66
N ASP A 4 19.36 45.24 -11.60
CA ASP A 4 18.19 45.28 -12.44
C ASP A 4 16.99 44.87 -11.56
N ARG A 5 16.22 45.86 -11.09
CA ARG A 5 15.07 45.68 -10.19
C ARG A 5 14.03 44.73 -10.76
N PHE A 6 13.99 44.62 -12.10
CA PHE A 6 13.13 43.68 -12.80
C PHE A 6 13.61 42.23 -12.58
N LEU A 7 14.91 41.98 -12.68
CA LEU A 7 15.50 40.63 -12.45
C LEU A 7 15.34 40.17 -11.00
N VAL A 8 15.49 41.10 -10.06
CA VAL A 8 15.23 40.82 -8.63
C VAL A 8 13.76 40.48 -8.39
N GLY A 9 12.82 41.18 -9.04
CA GLY A 9 11.40 40.90 -8.95
C GLY A 9 11.02 39.51 -9.47
N ILE A 10 11.62 39.09 -10.60
CA ILE A 10 11.43 37.73 -11.15
C ILE A 10 11.98 36.69 -10.18
N LEU A 11 13.17 36.88 -9.62
CA LEU A 11 13.82 35.97 -8.69
C LEU A 11 12.97 35.78 -7.42
N VAL A 12 12.44 36.85 -6.87
CA VAL A 12 11.52 36.81 -5.72
C VAL A 12 10.24 36.07 -6.08
N GLY A 13 9.66 36.34 -7.25
CA GLY A 13 8.47 35.62 -7.73
C GLY A 13 8.69 34.11 -7.84
N ILE A 14 9.80 33.68 -8.41
CA ILE A 14 10.19 32.25 -8.51
C ILE A 14 10.37 31.66 -7.10
N ALA A 15 11.07 32.35 -6.20
CA ALA A 15 11.28 31.88 -4.85
C ALA A 15 9.96 31.66 -4.10
N VAL A 16 9.00 32.59 -4.22
CA VAL A 16 7.67 32.46 -3.64
C VAL A 16 6.94 31.25 -4.20
N LEU A 17 6.96 31.07 -5.54
CA LEU A 17 6.32 29.91 -6.18
C LEU A 17 6.91 28.59 -5.69
N VAL A 18 8.24 28.50 -5.54
CA VAL A 18 8.91 27.29 -5.02
C VAL A 18 8.48 27.03 -3.57
N VAL A 19 8.43 28.05 -2.72
CA VAL A 19 7.99 27.89 -1.32
C VAL A 19 6.52 27.42 -1.26
N VAL A 20 5.64 28.01 -2.07
CA VAL A 20 4.24 27.59 -2.14
C VAL A 20 4.13 26.14 -2.65
N ALA A 21 4.87 25.78 -3.69
CA ALA A 21 4.88 24.42 -4.23
C ALA A 21 5.37 23.40 -3.18
N LEU A 22 6.43 23.73 -2.44
CA LEU A 22 6.92 22.89 -1.35
C LEU A 22 5.89 22.79 -0.21
N ALA A 23 5.27 23.87 0.20
CA ALA A 23 4.24 23.86 1.22
C ALA A 23 3.06 22.97 0.80
N VAL A 24 2.56 23.10 -0.43
CA VAL A 24 1.50 22.25 -0.98
C VAL A 24 1.95 20.80 -1.08
N PHE A 25 3.18 20.53 -1.47
CA PHE A 25 3.73 19.19 -1.55
C PHE A 25 3.80 18.52 -0.16
N PHE A 26 4.29 19.23 0.86
CA PHE A 26 4.36 18.69 2.22
C PHE A 26 2.98 18.54 2.89
N THR A 27 2.04 19.43 2.60
CA THR A 27 0.66 19.32 3.12
C THR A 27 -0.15 18.25 2.41
N ARG A 28 0.14 17.97 1.12
CA ARG A 28 -0.50 16.91 0.34
C ARG A 28 0.17 15.54 0.51
N ARG A 29 1.30 15.44 1.14
CA ARG A 29 1.77 14.18 1.73
C ARG A 29 0.84 13.85 2.89
N GLY A 30 -0.44 13.61 2.58
CA GLY A 30 -1.37 13.04 3.53
C GLY A 30 -0.74 11.74 4.03
N THR A 31 -0.37 11.70 5.28
CA THR A 31 -0.16 10.45 5.99
C THR A 31 -1.46 9.67 5.81
N GLN A 32 -1.44 8.68 4.92
CA GLN A 32 -2.57 7.78 4.82
C GLN A 32 -2.84 7.28 6.23
N ALA A 33 -4.05 7.49 6.72
CA ALA A 33 -4.43 7.10 8.07
C ALA A 33 -5.04 5.70 8.03
N TYR A 34 -4.86 4.96 9.11
CA TYR A 34 -5.61 3.73 9.32
C TYR A 34 -7.10 4.07 9.41
N ILE A 35 -7.92 3.27 8.77
CA ILE A 35 -9.39 3.38 8.80
C ILE A 35 -9.98 2.26 9.66
N ALA A 36 -11.30 2.28 9.86
CA ALA A 36 -11.98 1.20 10.57
C ALA A 36 -11.76 -0.14 9.84
N ASP A 37 -11.47 -1.21 10.58
CA ASP A 37 -11.18 -2.57 10.09
C ASP A 37 -12.30 -3.56 10.38
N ASP A 38 -13.49 -3.05 10.62
CA ASP A 38 -14.74 -3.79 10.77
C ASP A 38 -15.33 -4.28 9.42
N VAL A 39 -14.81 -3.75 8.31
CA VAL A 39 -15.16 -4.12 6.94
C VAL A 39 -13.94 -4.65 6.17
N PRO A 40 -14.14 -5.56 5.19
CA PRO A 40 -13.02 -6.17 4.46
C PRO A 40 -12.07 -5.17 3.78
N GLU A 41 -12.61 -4.12 3.18
CA GLU A 41 -11.82 -3.07 2.52
C GLU A 41 -10.90 -2.35 3.51
N GLY A 42 -11.40 -2.13 4.74
CA GLY A 42 -10.63 -1.49 5.80
C GLY A 42 -9.43 -2.34 6.20
N VAL A 43 -9.61 -3.66 6.29
CA VAL A 43 -8.52 -4.61 6.59
C VAL A 43 -7.46 -4.59 5.49
N VAL A 44 -7.87 -4.65 4.21
CA VAL A 44 -6.95 -4.60 3.07
C VAL A 44 -6.18 -3.28 3.05
N HIS A 45 -6.88 -2.15 3.21
CA HIS A 45 -6.27 -0.83 3.27
C HIS A 45 -5.23 -0.74 4.41
N ASN A 46 -5.62 -1.15 5.61
CA ASN A 46 -4.77 -1.08 6.79
C ASN A 46 -3.56 -2.01 6.70
N TYR A 47 -3.72 -3.20 6.10
CA TYR A 47 -2.62 -4.12 5.82
C TYR A 47 -1.58 -3.47 4.90
N VAL A 48 -2.03 -2.93 3.76
CA VAL A 48 -1.16 -2.25 2.78
C VAL A 48 -0.45 -1.08 3.45
N LEU A 49 -1.18 -0.26 4.19
CA LEU A 49 -0.62 0.89 4.90
C LEU A 49 0.42 0.48 5.94
N ALA A 50 0.18 -0.62 6.68
CA ALA A 50 1.12 -1.14 7.65
C ALA A 50 2.42 -1.61 6.96
N ILE A 51 2.34 -2.28 5.80
CA ILE A 51 3.50 -2.67 5.01
C ILE A 51 4.28 -1.46 4.53
N LEU A 52 3.62 -0.46 3.94
CA LEU A 52 4.26 0.77 3.45
C LEU A 52 4.95 1.54 4.57
N ASN A 53 4.38 1.53 5.77
CA ASN A 53 4.96 2.13 6.97
C ASN A 53 6.00 1.24 7.66
N LYS A 54 6.30 0.05 7.11
CA LYS A 54 7.22 -0.96 7.69
C LYS A 54 6.81 -1.42 9.09
N ASN A 55 5.52 -1.28 9.42
CA ASN A 55 4.94 -1.81 10.65
C ASN A 55 4.50 -3.27 10.41
N TYR A 56 5.49 -4.14 10.31
CA TYR A 56 5.28 -5.55 9.96
C TYR A 56 4.50 -6.32 11.03
N GLU A 57 4.61 -5.94 12.29
CA GLU A 57 3.85 -6.56 13.38
C GLU A 57 2.35 -6.31 13.20
N LYS A 58 1.97 -5.06 12.93
CA LYS A 58 0.58 -4.70 12.67
C LYS A 58 0.06 -5.37 11.39
N ALA A 59 0.86 -5.40 10.33
CA ALA A 59 0.50 -6.08 9.08
C ALA A 59 0.27 -7.58 9.31
N TYR A 60 1.15 -8.23 10.05
CA TYR A 60 1.02 -9.65 10.41
C TYR A 60 -0.27 -9.96 11.19
N GLY A 61 -0.71 -9.03 12.04
CA GLY A 61 -1.96 -9.14 12.79
C GLY A 61 -3.23 -9.19 11.92
N TYR A 62 -3.15 -8.73 10.66
CA TYR A 62 -4.26 -8.84 9.71
C TYR A 62 -4.33 -10.18 8.98
N LEU A 63 -3.30 -11.02 9.07
CA LEU A 63 -3.26 -12.32 8.43
C LEU A 63 -4.19 -13.31 9.11
N ALA A 64 -4.87 -14.13 8.32
CA ALA A 64 -5.71 -15.20 8.81
C ALA A 64 -4.88 -16.27 9.55
N ASP A 65 -5.44 -16.82 10.61
CA ASP A 65 -4.84 -17.91 11.37
C ASP A 65 -5.28 -19.25 10.77
N LEU A 66 -4.57 -19.66 9.71
CA LEU A 66 -4.80 -20.89 8.96
C LEU A 66 -3.61 -21.82 9.14
N GLU A 67 -3.81 -23.09 8.77
CA GLU A 67 -2.73 -24.05 8.66
C GLU A 67 -1.63 -23.52 7.74
N ASN A 68 -0.38 -23.75 8.10
CA ASN A 68 0.81 -23.27 7.41
C ASN A 68 0.96 -21.73 7.35
N LYS A 69 0.27 -20.99 8.23
CA LYS A 69 0.54 -19.56 8.38
C LYS A 69 2.04 -19.32 8.56
N PRO A 70 2.66 -18.40 7.80
CA PRO A 70 4.07 -18.08 7.99
C PRO A 70 4.32 -17.60 9.42
N THR A 71 5.47 -17.90 9.98
CA THR A 71 5.87 -17.27 11.24
C THR A 71 6.07 -15.76 11.03
N TYR A 72 5.99 -15.00 12.10
CA TYR A 72 6.24 -13.55 12.02
C TYR A 72 7.62 -13.23 11.42
N GLU A 73 8.63 -14.04 11.73
CA GLU A 73 9.99 -13.87 11.21
C GLU A 73 10.05 -14.13 9.70
N GLN A 74 9.40 -15.20 9.21
CA GLN A 74 9.31 -15.49 7.77
C GLN A 74 8.58 -14.36 7.02
N PHE A 75 7.45 -13.90 7.57
CA PHE A 75 6.69 -12.80 7.01
C PHE A 75 7.54 -11.53 6.91
N ARG A 76 8.14 -11.08 8.01
CA ARG A 76 8.98 -9.89 8.05
C ARG A 76 10.19 -9.99 7.11
N ASP A 77 10.85 -11.14 7.11
CA ASP A 77 12.05 -11.38 6.30
C ASP A 77 11.78 -11.32 4.81
N ALA A 78 10.58 -11.72 4.36
CA ALA A 78 10.18 -11.61 2.95
C ALA A 78 10.24 -10.16 2.45
N PHE A 79 9.87 -9.19 3.28
CA PHE A 79 9.97 -7.76 2.96
C PHE A 79 11.40 -7.22 3.11
N ILE A 80 12.11 -7.61 4.16
CA ILE A 80 13.49 -7.11 4.42
C ILE A 80 14.45 -7.62 3.34
N LYS A 81 14.31 -8.87 2.91
CA LYS A 81 15.14 -9.49 1.86
C LYS A 81 14.70 -9.12 0.46
N GLY A 82 13.60 -8.37 0.31
CA GLY A 82 13.07 -7.92 -0.97
C GLY A 82 12.42 -9.00 -1.83
N VAL A 83 12.06 -10.16 -1.25
CA VAL A 83 11.24 -11.18 -1.91
C VAL A 83 9.87 -10.58 -2.23
N VAL A 84 9.32 -9.83 -1.28
CA VAL A 84 8.12 -9.00 -1.47
C VAL A 84 8.55 -7.53 -1.43
N ASN A 85 8.28 -6.79 -2.51
CA ASN A 85 8.74 -5.41 -2.63
C ASN A 85 7.59 -4.44 -2.97
N PRO A 86 7.04 -3.74 -1.98
CA PRO A 86 5.91 -2.83 -2.16
C PRO A 86 6.26 -1.51 -2.86
N ASN A 87 7.55 -1.23 -3.12
CA ASN A 87 7.98 0.10 -3.58
C ASN A 87 7.69 0.39 -5.06
N ASN A 88 7.37 -0.63 -5.86
CA ASN A 88 7.23 -0.51 -7.32
C ASN A 88 5.77 -0.42 -7.80
N SER A 89 4.82 -0.36 -6.87
CA SER A 89 3.41 -0.28 -7.22
C SER A 89 2.63 0.56 -6.21
N ALA A 90 1.55 1.18 -6.67
CA ALA A 90 0.53 1.74 -5.81
C ALA A 90 -0.69 0.82 -5.80
N ILE A 91 -1.38 0.78 -4.68
CA ILE A 91 -2.63 0.03 -4.54
C ILE A 91 -3.79 0.99 -4.37
N ASP A 92 -4.86 0.69 -5.10
CA ASP A 92 -6.18 1.26 -4.93
C ASP A 92 -7.12 0.16 -4.43
N VAL A 93 -7.70 0.36 -3.25
CA VAL A 93 -8.61 -0.62 -2.65
C VAL A 93 -10.04 -0.28 -3.08
N GLY A 94 -10.63 -1.20 -3.83
CA GLY A 94 -11.99 -1.07 -4.35
C GLY A 94 -13.04 -1.60 -3.37
N LYS A 95 -14.16 -2.10 -3.93
CA LYS A 95 -15.29 -2.62 -3.18
C LYS A 95 -15.08 -4.07 -2.77
N SER A 96 -15.75 -4.48 -1.70
CA SER A 96 -15.83 -5.88 -1.31
C SER A 96 -17.13 -6.54 -1.76
N GLU A 97 -17.03 -7.84 -2.00
CA GLU A 97 -18.17 -8.76 -2.10
C GLU A 97 -18.08 -9.72 -0.92
N ILE A 98 -19.13 -9.72 -0.07
CA ILE A 98 -19.19 -10.54 1.15
C ILE A 98 -20.16 -11.70 0.90
N ASN A 99 -19.69 -12.92 1.20
CA ASN A 99 -20.49 -14.14 1.13
C ASN A 99 -20.32 -14.94 2.43
N GLY A 100 -21.25 -14.71 3.38
CA GLY A 100 -21.16 -15.29 4.72
C GLY A 100 -19.89 -14.88 5.46
N ASP A 101 -19.05 -15.85 5.79
CA ASP A 101 -17.78 -15.63 6.49
C ASP A 101 -16.56 -15.45 5.56
N THR A 102 -16.81 -15.28 4.28
CA THR A 102 -15.77 -14.98 3.27
C THR A 102 -16.03 -13.65 2.60
N ALA A 103 -14.98 -12.98 2.18
CA ALA A 103 -15.07 -11.76 1.40
C ALA A 103 -13.99 -11.71 0.33
N SER A 104 -14.31 -11.05 -0.77
CA SER A 104 -13.39 -10.72 -1.86
C SER A 104 -13.34 -9.21 -2.01
N VAL A 105 -12.16 -8.61 -1.97
CA VAL A 105 -11.95 -7.18 -2.11
C VAL A 105 -11.22 -6.90 -3.41
N GLU A 106 -11.78 -6.03 -4.24
CA GLU A 106 -11.12 -5.56 -5.45
C GLU A 106 -9.86 -4.76 -5.09
N VAL A 107 -8.74 -5.08 -5.73
CA VAL A 107 -7.45 -4.42 -5.54
C VAL A 107 -6.92 -3.98 -6.89
N GLY A 108 -6.95 -2.67 -7.15
CA GLY A 108 -6.34 -2.08 -8.34
C GLY A 108 -4.85 -1.88 -8.12
N MET A 109 -4.04 -2.60 -8.90
CA MET A 109 -2.59 -2.43 -8.92
C MET A 109 -2.21 -1.39 -9.97
N ILE A 110 -1.54 -0.33 -9.54
CA ILE A 110 -1.05 0.72 -10.43
C ILE A 110 0.47 0.58 -10.49
N TYR A 111 0.97 0.13 -11.62
CA TYR A 111 2.40 0.04 -11.86
C TYR A 111 2.96 1.44 -12.13
N ASN A 112 4.05 1.78 -11.44
CA ASN A 112 4.68 3.08 -11.58
C ASN A 112 5.26 3.20 -13.00
N PRO A 113 4.71 4.08 -13.86
CA PRO A 113 5.26 4.25 -15.19
C PRO A 113 6.65 4.86 -15.09
N SER A 114 7.61 4.28 -15.79
CA SER A 114 8.95 4.84 -15.94
C SER A 114 8.96 6.17 -16.71
N ASP A 115 7.85 6.50 -17.36
CA ASP A 115 7.61 7.72 -18.10
C ASP A 115 6.47 8.52 -17.42
N PRO A 116 6.72 9.76 -16.95
CA PRO A 116 5.71 10.61 -16.31
C PRO A 116 4.54 10.99 -17.25
N PHE A 117 4.65 10.73 -18.55
CA PHE A 117 3.60 10.96 -19.56
C PHE A 117 2.87 9.70 -19.98
N SER A 118 3.27 8.52 -19.46
CA SER A 118 2.54 7.27 -19.74
C SER A 118 1.34 7.17 -18.80
N THR A 119 0.20 6.78 -19.37
CA THR A 119 -0.95 6.32 -18.58
C THR A 119 -0.57 4.96 -18.01
N GLY A 120 -0.19 4.91 -16.72
CA GLY A 120 0.22 3.68 -16.06
C GLY A 120 -0.76 2.53 -16.30
N TYR A 121 -0.25 1.32 -16.41
CA TYR A 121 -1.08 0.13 -16.51
C TYR A 121 -1.73 -0.16 -15.16
N ARG A 122 -3.07 -0.27 -15.15
CA ARG A 122 -3.84 -0.70 -13.98
C ARG A 122 -4.30 -2.14 -14.20
N ASP A 123 -3.91 -3.02 -13.30
CA ASP A 123 -4.40 -4.38 -13.22
C ASP A 123 -5.37 -4.49 -12.04
N VAL A 124 -6.48 -5.19 -12.23
CA VAL A 124 -7.50 -5.37 -11.20
C VAL A 124 -7.49 -6.84 -10.77
N GLN A 125 -7.20 -7.04 -9.51
CA GLN A 125 -7.12 -8.35 -8.87
C GLN A 125 -8.01 -8.35 -7.60
N HIS A 126 -8.00 -9.44 -6.84
CA HIS A 126 -8.84 -9.58 -5.65
C HIS A 126 -8.03 -10.12 -4.47
N ALA A 127 -8.18 -9.47 -3.33
CA ALA A 127 -7.74 -10.01 -2.06
C ALA A 127 -8.87 -10.87 -1.46
N SER A 128 -8.51 -12.00 -0.85
CA SER A 128 -9.48 -12.87 -0.17
C SER A 128 -9.37 -12.72 1.33
N LEU A 129 -10.50 -12.65 1.99
CA LEU A 129 -10.61 -12.55 3.44
C LEU A 129 -11.56 -13.60 3.98
N ILE A 130 -11.32 -13.99 5.21
CA ILE A 130 -12.19 -14.84 6.00
C ILE A 130 -12.51 -14.17 7.33
N LYS A 131 -13.65 -14.46 7.89
CA LYS A 131 -14.05 -13.96 9.20
C LYS A 131 -13.60 -14.94 10.27
N GLN A 132 -12.78 -14.46 11.20
CA GLN A 132 -12.32 -15.21 12.37
C GLN A 132 -12.64 -14.43 13.64
N GLU A 133 -13.30 -15.05 14.59
CA GLU A 133 -13.67 -14.44 15.90
C GLU A 133 -14.34 -13.05 15.77
N SER A 134 -15.18 -12.85 14.78
CA SER A 134 -15.84 -11.57 14.46
C SER A 134 -14.98 -10.52 13.76
N SER A 135 -13.73 -10.81 13.41
CA SER A 135 -12.81 -9.92 12.68
C SER A 135 -12.52 -10.47 11.30
N TRP A 136 -12.38 -9.58 10.31
CA TRP A 136 -11.92 -9.96 8.99
C TRP A 136 -10.40 -10.15 8.97
N LYS A 137 -9.93 -11.22 8.33
CA LYS A 137 -8.53 -11.58 8.22
C LYS A 137 -8.18 -11.94 6.77
N LEU A 138 -7.00 -11.53 6.32
CA LEU A 138 -6.49 -11.82 4.98
C LEU A 138 -6.08 -13.29 4.87
N SER A 139 -6.64 -14.01 3.92
CA SER A 139 -6.24 -15.37 3.54
C SER A 139 -5.41 -15.40 2.25
N SER A 140 -5.53 -14.38 1.39
CA SER A 140 -4.64 -14.17 0.25
C SER A 140 -4.64 -12.71 -0.20
N MET A 141 -3.55 -12.32 -0.86
CA MET A 141 -3.44 -11.05 -1.55
C MET A 141 -2.73 -11.24 -2.89
N PRO A 142 -3.21 -10.62 -3.98
CA PRO A 142 -2.87 -11.04 -5.34
C PRO A 142 -1.50 -10.61 -5.85
N SER A 143 -0.70 -9.90 -5.09
CA SER A 143 0.48 -9.23 -5.63
C SER A 143 1.77 -9.63 -4.94
N TYR A 144 2.83 -9.90 -5.72
CA TYR A 144 4.21 -10.03 -5.23
C TYR A 144 4.74 -8.79 -4.47
N TYR A 145 4.05 -7.69 -4.55
CA TYR A 145 4.43 -6.46 -3.85
C TYR A 145 3.91 -6.42 -2.42
N PHE A 146 2.86 -7.17 -2.12
CA PHE A 146 2.22 -7.16 -0.81
C PHE A 146 2.00 -8.56 -0.23
N TRP A 147 2.36 -9.62 -0.95
CA TRP A 147 2.13 -11.00 -0.56
C TRP A 147 3.18 -11.92 -1.17
N ASP A 148 3.63 -12.93 -0.41
CA ASP A 148 4.43 -14.03 -0.91
C ASP A 148 3.51 -15.24 -1.16
N TYR A 149 3.47 -15.72 -2.38
CA TYR A 149 2.63 -16.87 -2.76
C TYR A 149 3.02 -18.17 -2.08
N SER A 150 4.20 -18.27 -1.47
CA SER A 150 4.60 -19.44 -0.68
C SER A 150 3.94 -19.47 0.70
N TRP A 151 3.38 -18.35 1.17
CA TRP A 151 2.66 -18.32 2.42
C TRP A 151 1.41 -19.20 2.34
N TYR A 152 1.09 -19.90 3.43
CA TYR A 152 -0.01 -20.87 3.54
C TYR A 152 0.10 -22.09 2.62
N GLN A 153 1.25 -22.31 1.98
CA GLN A 153 1.52 -23.55 1.26
C GLN A 153 2.15 -24.58 2.20
N GLU A 154 1.81 -25.84 1.99
CA GLU A 154 2.54 -26.91 2.69
C GLU A 154 4.03 -26.89 2.27
N PRO A 155 4.95 -27.01 3.22
CA PRO A 155 6.35 -27.15 2.85
C PRO A 155 6.53 -28.42 1.99
N PRO A 156 7.41 -28.39 0.98
CA PRO A 156 7.69 -29.57 0.16
C PRO A 156 8.15 -30.73 1.04
N LYS A 157 7.52 -31.90 0.84
CA LYS A 157 7.86 -33.15 1.57
C LYS A 157 9.24 -33.64 1.18
#